data_46d890f06bf4925a9612dc6417e2c717
#
_entry.id   46d890f06bf4925a9612dc6417e2c717
#
_cell.length_a   1.000
_cell.length_b   1.000
_cell.length_c   1.000
_cell.angle_alpha   90.00
_cell.angle_beta   90.00
_cell.angle_gamma   90.00
#
_symmetry.space_group_name_H-M   'P 1'
#
loop_
_entity.id
_entity.type
_entity.pdbx_description
1 polymer ?
#
loop_
_entity_poly.entity_id
_entity_poly.type
_entity_poly.pdbx_seq_one_letter_code
_entity_poly.pdbx_strand_id
1 'polypeptide(L)' 'MRNDVVLIVDFGSQVTQLIARRLRELKVYCEIHPYNKINVELNNKLNPKAIILSGGPAS' A
#
# COMPACT_ATOMS: atom_id res chain seq x y z
N MET A 1 3.77 10.29 -16.71
CA MET A 1 3.23 10.09 -16.04
C MET A 1 3.31 9.00 -15.39
N ARG A 2 3.14 8.82 -14.57
CA ARG A 2 3.27 7.91 -13.93
C ARG A 2 2.20 7.37 -13.33
N ASN A 3 1.84 6.42 -13.62
CA ASN A 3 0.73 5.71 -13.13
C ASN A 3 1.15 4.52 -12.32
N ASP A 4 2.38 4.48 -11.99
CA ASP A 4 2.87 3.37 -11.19
C ASP A 4 2.56 3.65 -9.74
N VAL A 5 1.60 2.93 -9.21
CA VAL A 5 1.22 3.09 -7.83
C VAL A 5 1.53 1.82 -7.07
N VAL A 6 2.02 1.97 -5.86
CA VAL A 6 2.26 0.85 -4.96
C VAL A 6 1.13 0.86 -3.94
N LEU A 7 0.45 -0.25 -3.82
CA LEU A 7 -0.63 -0.38 -2.86
C LEU A 7 -0.10 -0.98 -1.58
N ILE A 8 -0.31 -0.28 -0.48
CA ILE A 8 0.09 -0.78 0.83
C ILE A 8 -1.16 -1.20 1.57
N VAL A 9 -1.25 -2.48 1.87
CA VAL A 9 -2.38 -3.01 2.60
C VAL A 9 -2.08 -2.94 4.09
N ASP A 10 -2.87 -2.17 4.81
CA ASP A 10 -2.65 -1.90 6.22
C ASP A 10 -3.40 -2.90 7.08
N PHE A 11 -2.68 -3.66 7.86
CA PHE A 11 -3.26 -4.63 8.77
C PHE A 11 -3.20 -4.15 10.22
N GLY A 12 -3.08 -2.85 10.41
CA GLY A 12 -3.10 -2.28 11.75
C GLY A 12 -1.73 -2.07 12.35
N SER A 13 -0.71 -2.03 11.54
CA SER A 13 0.64 -1.86 12.04
C SER A 13 1.09 -0.41 11.91
N GLN A 14 1.87 0.03 12.86
CA GLN A 14 2.46 1.35 12.76
C GLN A 14 3.56 1.40 11.71
N VAL A 15 4.05 0.25 11.31
CA VAL A 15 5.10 0.16 10.29
C VAL A 15 4.60 0.67 8.96
N THR A 16 3.28 0.63 8.76
CA THR A 16 2.69 1.09 7.50
C THR A 16 3.14 2.50 7.16
N GLN A 17 3.13 3.40 8.15
CA GLN A 17 3.51 4.77 7.90
C GLN A 17 4.99 4.88 7.52
N LEU A 18 5.80 4.06 8.13
CA LEU A 18 7.23 4.07 7.84
C LEU A 18 7.50 3.60 6.41
N ILE A 19 6.77 2.59 5.98
CA ILE A 19 6.92 2.09 4.63
C ILE A 19 6.51 3.16 3.63
N ALA A 20 5.39 3.81 3.88
CA ALA A 20 4.91 4.84 2.97
C ALA A 20 5.89 5.99 2.88
N ARG A 21 6.45 6.38 4.03
CA ARG A 21 7.41 7.47 4.05
C ARG A 21 8.65 7.11 3.23
N ARG A 22 9.14 5.88 3.40
CA ARG A 22 10.32 5.46 2.68
C ARG A 22 10.07 5.46 1.18
N LEU A 23 8.90 5.01 0.77
CA LEU A 23 8.58 5.01 -0.66
C LEU A 23 8.52 6.42 -1.20
N ARG A 24 7.98 7.36 -0.43
CA ARG A 24 7.94 8.74 -0.88
C ARG A 24 9.33 9.31 -1.02
N GLU A 25 10.21 8.96 -0.11
CA GLU A 25 11.59 9.42 -0.20
C GLU A 25 12.25 8.92 -1.46
N LEU A 26 11.82 7.77 -1.94
CA LEU A 26 12.33 7.21 -3.17
C LEU A 26 11.54 7.68 -4.38
N LYS A 27 10.62 8.62 -4.16
CA LYS A 27 9.80 9.19 -5.22
C LYS A 27 8.88 8.16 -5.84
N VAL A 28 8.43 7.24 -5.04
CA VAL A 28 7.48 6.22 -5.47
C VAL A 28 6.11 6.58 -4.94
N TYR A 29 5.13 6.68 -5.83
CA TYR A 29 3.78 6.99 -5.41
C TYR A 29 3.15 5.76 -4.77
N CYS A 30 2.53 5.93 -3.63
CA CYS A 30 1.88 4.82 -2.95
C CYS A 30 0.57 5.28 -2.34
N GLU A 31 -0.31 4.31 -2.12
CA GLU A 31 -1.56 4.55 -1.42
C GLU A 31 -1.70 3.50 -0.33
N ILE A 32 -2.24 3.91 0.80
CA ILE A 32 -2.46 3.03 1.93
C ILE A 32 -3.95 2.79 2.07
N HIS A 33 -4.34 1.53 2.11
CA HIS A 33 -5.74 1.18 2.30
C HIS A 33 -5.83 0.09 3.35
N PRO A 34 -6.82 0.18 4.25
CA PRO A 34 -6.97 -0.87 5.26
C PRO A 34 -7.33 -2.19 4.59
N TYR A 35 -6.91 -3.26 5.22
CA TYR A 35 -7.10 -4.57 4.62
C TYR A 35 -8.58 -4.88 4.34
N ASN A 36 -9.48 -4.38 5.19
CA ASN A 36 -10.90 -4.68 5.02
C ASN A 36 -11.56 -3.81 3.97
N LYS A 37 -10.82 -2.92 3.35
CA LYS A 37 -11.33 -2.12 2.24
C LYS A 37 -10.79 -2.57 0.90
N ILE A 38 -9.96 -3.59 0.92
CA ILE A 38 -9.37 -4.09 -0.33
C ILE A 38 -10.36 -5.02 -1.00
N ASN A 39 -10.63 -4.77 -2.25
CA ASN A 39 -11.50 -5.64 -3.02
C ASN A 39 -11.12 -5.53 -4.49
N VAL A 40 -11.81 -6.30 -5.31
CA VAL A 40 -11.50 -6.36 -6.72
C VAL A 40 -11.69 -5.00 -7.39
N GLU A 41 -12.72 -4.29 -7.00
CA GLU A 41 -12.98 -2.98 -7.59
C GLU A 41 -11.86 -2.01 -7.32
N LEU A 42 -11.39 -1.99 -6.08
CA LEU A 42 -10.30 -1.10 -5.72
C LEU A 42 -9.03 -1.48 -6.47
N ASN A 43 -8.77 -2.76 -6.53
CA ASN A 43 -7.58 -3.24 -7.21
C ASN A 43 -7.60 -2.85 -8.68
N ASN A 44 -8.75 -3.01 -9.32
CA ASN A 44 -8.86 -2.65 -10.73
C ASN A 44 -8.72 -1.16 -10.95
N LYS A 45 -9.24 -0.39 -10.01
CA LYS A 45 -9.21 1.05 -10.12
C LYS A 45 -7.79 1.57 -9.97
N LEU A 46 -7.06 1.04 -9.02
CA LEU A 46 -5.69 1.48 -8.76
C LEU A 46 -4.70 0.85 -9.73
N ASN A 47 -4.97 -0.38 -10.11
CA ASN A 47 -4.07 -1.12 -10.98
C ASN A 47 -2.64 -1.03 -10.47
N PRO A 48 -2.39 -1.45 -9.24
CA PRO A 48 -1.08 -1.23 -8.62
C PRO A 48 0.01 -2.05 -9.28
N LYS A 49 1.19 -1.45 -9.33
CA LYS A 49 2.35 -2.10 -9.85
C LYS A 49 2.87 -3.14 -8.87
N ALA A 50 2.69 -2.88 -7.59
CA ALA A 50 3.13 -3.77 -6.54
C ALA A 50 2.21 -3.63 -5.35
N ILE A 51 2.14 -4.69 -4.55
CA ILE A 51 1.32 -4.69 -3.36
C ILE A 51 2.19 -5.07 -2.18
N ILE A 52 2.16 -4.25 -1.15
CA ILE A 52 2.92 -4.49 0.06
C ILE A 52 1.96 -4.80 1.20
N LEU A 53 2.14 -5.94 1.84
CA LEU A 53 1.33 -6.29 2.99
C LEU A 53 2.07 -5.83 4.23
N SER A 54 1.49 -4.84 4.89
CA SER A 54 2.19 -4.18 5.97
C SER A 54 1.65 -4.56 7.32
N GLY A 55 2.50 -5.05 8.16
CA GLY A 55 2.14 -5.29 9.52
C GLY A 55 1.45 -6.59 9.72
N GLY A 56 0.46 -6.55 10.50
CA GLY A 56 -0.17 -7.75 10.86
C GLY A 56 0.57 -8.39 12.01
N PRO A 57 -0.10 -9.23 12.69
CA PRO A 57 0.49 -9.91 13.83
C PRO A 57 1.54 -10.87 13.32
N ALA A 58 2.64 -10.86 13.98
CA ALA A 58 3.63 -11.85 13.68
C ALA A 58 3.05 -13.16 14.11
N SER A 59 3.19 -14.10 13.34
CA SER A 59 2.66 -15.38 13.75
C SER A 59 3.75 -16.34 14.04
#